data_6f7e2b6ea25879af24ac0e67eba39b0f
#
_entry.id   6f7e2b6ea25879af24ac0e67eba39b0f
#
_cell.length_a   1.000
_cell.length_b   1.000
_cell.length_c   1.000
_cell.angle_alpha   90.00
_cell.angle_beta   90.00
_cell.angle_gamma   90.00
#
_symmetry.space_group_name_H-M   'P 1'
#
loop_
_entity.id
_entity.type
_entity.pdbx_description
1 polymer ?
#
loop_
_entity_poly.entity_id
_entity_poly.type
_entity_poly.pdbx_seq_one_letter_code
_entity_poly.pdbx_strand_id
1 'polypeptide(L)'
;MQIWRFLDVIITSTVAVETQPLLLDVSNTTLRVTPEQFDRLCIDNPDLRLELTPNRELVVMPPAFFISGERNGDLTFQVNAWNRQTELGRVGDSSTGYNFTAIGGGKPSPDVSWIEKSRLEGVSLEQFCPVVPDFVIELRSTTDGLKPLQDKMREYQRLGVRLGLLIDPKHKWVEIYRSGQ
;
A
#
# COMPACT_ATOMS: atom_id res chain seq x y z
N MET A 1 -27.92 -5.50 30.57
CA MET A 1 -27.00 -6.30 31.40
C MET A 1 -26.98 -7.73 30.91
N GLN A 2 -26.19 -8.06 29.87
CA GLN A 2 -25.94 -9.44 29.37
C GLN A 2 -25.07 -9.36 28.08
N ILE A 3 -23.80 -8.92 28.20
CA ILE A 3 -22.83 -8.96 27.10
C ILE A 3 -21.55 -9.76 27.48
N TRP A 4 -21.50 -10.34 28.70
CA TRP A 4 -20.28 -10.96 29.24
C TRP A 4 -20.34 -12.49 29.33
N ARG A 5 -21.05 -13.19 28.43
CA ARG A 5 -21.17 -14.67 28.46
C ARG A 5 -20.66 -15.39 27.21
N PHE A 6 -19.81 -14.79 26.40
CA PHE A 6 -19.26 -15.46 25.20
C PHE A 6 -17.76 -15.75 25.25
N LEU A 7 -17.12 -15.61 26.43
CA LEU A 7 -15.65 -15.81 26.55
C LEU A 7 -15.24 -17.07 27.31
N ASP A 8 -16.14 -17.98 27.65
CA ASP A 8 -15.84 -19.16 28.46
C ASP A 8 -15.82 -20.50 27.69
N VAL A 9 -15.61 -20.53 26.40
CA VAL A 9 -15.42 -21.80 25.69
C VAL A 9 -14.23 -21.69 24.76
N ILE A 10 -13.27 -22.55 24.99
CA ILE A 10 -12.05 -22.89 24.24
C ILE A 10 -10.76 -22.38 24.93
N ILE A 11 -10.47 -22.91 26.12
CA ILE A 11 -9.09 -23.21 26.50
C ILE A 11 -8.94 -24.71 26.47
N THR A 12 -8.88 -25.30 25.31
CA THR A 12 -8.26 -26.62 25.15
C THR A 12 -6.78 -26.36 24.89
N SER A 13 -5.97 -26.92 25.79
CA SER A 13 -4.52 -26.85 25.84
C SER A 13 -3.87 -27.22 24.51
N THR A 14 -3.64 -26.24 23.65
CA THR A 14 -2.55 -26.28 22.71
C THR A 14 -1.35 -25.70 23.44
N VAL A 15 -0.31 -26.51 23.60
CA VAL A 15 1.00 -26.03 24.03
C VAL A 15 1.39 -24.99 22.95
N ALA A 16 1.19 -23.73 23.28
CA ALA A 16 1.73 -22.65 22.47
C ALA A 16 3.25 -22.80 22.55
N VAL A 17 3.87 -23.24 21.48
CA VAL A 17 5.29 -23.03 21.30
C VAL A 17 5.44 -21.52 21.26
N GLU A 18 5.87 -20.92 22.38
CA GLU A 18 6.29 -19.51 22.39
C GLU A 18 7.47 -19.39 21.44
N THR A 19 7.18 -19.13 20.17
CA THR A 19 8.20 -18.67 19.24
C THR A 19 8.52 -17.24 19.65
N GLN A 20 9.65 -17.06 20.31
CA GLN A 20 10.14 -15.71 20.58
C GLN A 20 10.30 -14.98 19.24
N PRO A 21 9.80 -13.73 19.14
CA PRO A 21 9.94 -12.98 17.90
C PRO A 21 11.42 -12.83 17.56
N LEU A 22 11.78 -13.19 16.31
CA LEU A 22 13.12 -12.93 15.78
C LEU A 22 13.21 -11.45 15.45
N LEU A 23 13.97 -10.69 16.23
CA LEU A 23 14.28 -9.31 15.92
C LEU A 23 15.45 -9.27 14.93
N LEU A 24 15.19 -8.80 13.73
CA LEU A 24 16.19 -8.60 12.71
C LEU A 24 16.49 -7.10 12.57
N ASP A 25 17.70 -6.67 12.93
CA ASP A 25 18.17 -5.31 12.65
C ASP A 25 18.69 -5.25 11.21
N VAL A 26 18.00 -4.50 10.37
CA VAL A 26 18.36 -4.28 8.96
C VAL A 26 18.72 -2.82 8.67
N SER A 27 18.99 -2.02 9.71
CA SER A 27 19.26 -0.57 9.60
C SER A 27 20.37 -0.22 8.59
N ASN A 28 21.33 -1.12 8.40
CA ASN A 28 22.47 -0.94 7.51
C ASN A 28 22.49 -1.93 6.33
N THR A 29 21.35 -2.57 6.04
CA THR A 29 21.26 -3.62 5.03
C THR A 29 20.01 -3.43 4.18
N THR A 30 20.16 -3.50 2.86
CA THR A 30 19.02 -3.59 1.94
C THR A 30 18.70 -5.05 1.70
N LEU A 31 17.51 -5.49 2.11
CA LEU A 31 17.02 -6.83 1.80
C LEU A 31 16.44 -6.85 0.39
N ARG A 32 16.91 -7.79 -0.43
CA ARG A 32 16.37 -8.04 -1.78
C ARG A 32 15.77 -9.43 -1.86
N VAL A 33 14.57 -9.50 -2.41
CA VAL A 33 13.83 -10.75 -2.57
C VAL A 33 13.25 -10.86 -3.97
N THR A 34 13.01 -12.10 -4.44
CA THR A 34 12.28 -12.30 -5.70
C THR A 34 10.79 -11.99 -5.50
N PRO A 35 10.03 -11.75 -6.59
CA PRO A 35 8.57 -11.57 -6.49
C PRO A 35 7.87 -12.74 -5.81
N GLU A 36 8.32 -13.98 -6.04
CA GLU A 36 7.76 -15.20 -5.45
C GLU A 36 8.08 -15.29 -3.95
N GLN A 37 9.29 -14.89 -3.54
CA GLN A 37 9.66 -14.79 -2.12
C GLN A 37 8.84 -13.70 -1.42
N PHE A 38 8.60 -12.56 -2.08
CA PHE A 38 7.75 -11.50 -1.57
C PHE A 38 6.31 -11.99 -1.34
N ASP A 39 5.72 -12.71 -2.31
CA ASP A 39 4.36 -13.26 -2.16
C ASP A 39 4.28 -14.21 -0.96
N ARG A 40 5.31 -15.05 -0.79
CA ARG A 40 5.40 -15.94 0.38
C ARG A 40 5.50 -15.16 1.69
N LEU A 41 6.34 -14.12 1.72
CA LEU A 41 6.46 -13.26 2.91
C LEU A 41 5.13 -12.58 3.27
N CYS A 42 4.35 -12.14 2.29
CA CYS A 42 3.02 -11.56 2.54
C CYS A 42 2.04 -12.61 3.11
N ILE A 43 2.08 -13.84 2.61
CA ILE A 43 1.22 -14.94 3.09
C ILE A 43 1.60 -15.33 4.52
N ASP A 44 2.89 -15.46 4.79
CA ASP A 44 3.40 -15.93 6.09
C ASP A 44 3.33 -14.83 7.17
N ASN A 45 3.17 -13.55 6.79
CA ASN A 45 3.13 -12.39 7.68
C ASN A 45 1.95 -11.46 7.33
N PRO A 46 0.69 -11.91 7.52
CA PRO A 46 -0.50 -11.15 7.09
C PRO A 46 -0.67 -9.79 7.79
N ASP A 47 -0.05 -9.62 8.96
CA ASP A 47 -0.11 -8.39 9.76
C ASP A 47 0.94 -7.35 9.33
N LEU A 48 1.90 -7.72 8.46
CA LEU A 48 2.91 -6.79 7.97
C LEU A 48 2.45 -6.11 6.68
N ARG A 49 2.71 -4.80 6.60
CA ARG A 49 2.59 -4.05 5.36
C ARG A 49 3.93 -4.07 4.65
N LEU A 50 3.95 -4.75 3.52
CA LEU A 50 5.16 -4.96 2.72
C LEU A 50 5.00 -4.36 1.33
N GLU A 51 6.08 -3.80 0.81
CA GLU A 51 6.19 -3.40 -0.60
C GLU A 51 7.45 -3.99 -1.21
N LEU A 52 7.43 -4.19 -2.52
CA LEU A 52 8.59 -4.59 -3.31
C LEU A 52 8.92 -3.49 -4.31
N THR A 53 10.14 -2.95 -4.24
CA THR A 53 10.59 -1.97 -5.23
C THR A 53 10.87 -2.63 -6.59
N PRO A 54 10.96 -1.86 -7.69
CA PRO A 54 11.40 -2.39 -8.98
C PRO A 54 12.78 -3.05 -8.92
N ASN A 55 13.66 -2.58 -8.03
CA ASN A 55 14.98 -3.14 -7.77
C ASN A 55 14.97 -4.36 -6.85
N ARG A 56 13.77 -4.91 -6.54
CA ARG A 56 13.55 -6.06 -5.66
C ARG A 56 13.92 -5.82 -4.19
N GLU A 57 13.93 -4.58 -3.76
CA GLU A 57 14.17 -4.23 -2.38
C GLU A 57 12.89 -4.42 -1.58
N LEU A 58 12.97 -5.15 -0.48
CA LEU A 58 11.85 -5.36 0.45
C LEU A 58 11.72 -4.13 1.34
N VAL A 59 10.54 -3.52 1.32
CA VAL A 59 10.19 -2.42 2.21
C VAL A 59 9.17 -2.92 3.23
N VAL A 60 9.47 -2.73 4.51
CA VAL A 60 8.56 -3.04 5.61
C VAL A 60 8.01 -1.73 6.15
N MET A 61 6.69 -1.56 6.10
CA MET A 61 6.02 -0.34 6.50
C MET A 61 5.60 -0.43 7.97
N PRO A 62 6.11 0.44 8.86
CA PRO A 62 5.63 0.50 10.24
C PRO A 62 4.20 1.06 10.29
N PRO A 63 3.48 0.89 11.42
CA PRO A 63 2.23 1.59 11.65
C PRO A 63 2.41 3.11 11.52
N ALA A 64 1.43 3.76 10.90
CA ALA A 64 1.44 5.21 10.73
C ALA A 64 1.14 5.93 12.05
N PHE A 65 1.69 7.14 12.24
CA PHE A 65 1.23 8.02 13.30
C PHE A 65 -0.25 8.42 13.08
N PHE A 66 -0.96 8.70 14.17
CA PHE A 66 -2.39 9.05 14.14
C PHE A 66 -2.71 10.12 13.09
N ILE A 67 -1.97 11.22 13.06
CA ILE A 67 -2.19 12.32 12.11
C ILE A 67 -2.01 11.90 10.64
N SER A 68 -1.10 10.96 10.36
CA SER A 68 -0.93 10.43 9.00
C SER A 68 -2.10 9.52 8.61
N GLY A 69 -2.58 8.70 9.55
CA GLY A 69 -3.76 7.86 9.36
C GLY A 69 -5.04 8.69 9.15
N GLU A 70 -5.25 9.75 9.95
CA GLU A 70 -6.37 10.68 9.80
C GLU A 70 -6.38 11.31 8.40
N ARG A 71 -5.26 11.89 7.97
CA ARG A 71 -5.13 12.51 6.63
C ARG A 71 -5.34 11.53 5.49
N ASN A 72 -4.81 10.31 5.65
CA ASN A 72 -4.98 9.26 4.65
C ASN A 72 -6.46 8.84 4.54
N GLY A 73 -7.14 8.71 5.69
CA GLY A 73 -8.58 8.46 5.75
C GLY A 73 -9.39 9.55 5.04
N ASP A 74 -9.07 10.82 5.27
CA ASP A 74 -9.73 11.97 4.62
C ASP A 74 -9.50 11.97 3.10
N LEU A 75 -8.27 11.73 2.64
CA LEU A 75 -7.96 11.65 1.21
C LEU A 75 -8.73 10.50 0.53
N THR A 76 -8.70 9.32 1.14
CA THR A 76 -9.46 8.15 0.67
C THR A 76 -10.95 8.44 0.61
N PHE A 77 -11.50 9.10 1.65
CA PHE A 77 -12.91 9.50 1.68
C PHE A 77 -13.26 10.47 0.55
N GLN A 78 -12.46 11.50 0.31
CA GLN A 78 -12.71 12.48 -0.75
C GLN A 78 -12.72 11.84 -2.14
N VAL A 79 -11.74 10.96 -2.44
CA VAL A 79 -11.70 10.25 -3.73
C VAL A 79 -12.88 9.29 -3.86
N ASN A 80 -13.26 8.58 -2.79
CA ASN A 80 -14.46 7.73 -2.77
C ASN A 80 -15.75 8.53 -2.95
N ALA A 81 -15.89 9.68 -2.29
CA ALA A 81 -17.07 10.54 -2.43
C ALA A 81 -17.25 11.04 -3.87
N TRP A 82 -16.13 11.47 -4.51
CA TRP A 82 -16.13 11.82 -5.91
C TRP A 82 -16.50 10.63 -6.81
N ASN A 83 -15.88 9.46 -6.59
CA ASN A 83 -16.14 8.26 -7.38
C ASN A 83 -17.59 7.77 -7.25
N ARG A 84 -18.22 7.90 -6.08
CA ARG A 84 -19.63 7.54 -5.88
C ARG A 84 -20.59 8.43 -6.67
N GLN A 85 -20.23 9.67 -6.93
CA GLN A 85 -21.05 10.58 -7.74
C GLN A 85 -20.91 10.28 -9.24
N THR A 86 -19.74 9.83 -9.66
CA THR A 86 -19.40 9.60 -11.08
C THR A 86 -19.58 8.15 -11.51
N GLU A 87 -19.40 7.21 -10.57
CA GLU A 87 -19.43 5.75 -10.79
C GLU A 87 -18.46 5.25 -11.89
N LEU A 88 -17.42 6.05 -12.20
CA LEU A 88 -16.51 5.81 -13.32
C LEU A 88 -15.43 4.77 -13.01
N GLY A 89 -15.14 4.50 -11.75
CA GLY A 89 -14.02 3.61 -11.40
C GLY A 89 -14.13 2.96 -10.04
N ARG A 90 -12.99 2.49 -9.56
CA ARG A 90 -12.82 1.91 -8.22
C ARG A 90 -11.67 2.59 -7.50
N VAL A 91 -11.82 2.77 -6.21
CA VAL A 91 -10.84 3.38 -5.31
C VAL A 91 -10.19 2.30 -4.46
N GLY A 92 -8.86 2.31 -4.39
CA GLY A 92 -8.07 1.56 -3.43
C GLY A 92 -7.51 2.49 -2.36
N ASP A 93 -7.50 2.04 -1.11
CA ASP A 93 -6.86 2.71 0.02
C ASP A 93 -5.40 2.25 0.19
N SER A 94 -4.75 2.72 1.24
CA SER A 94 -3.34 2.43 1.54
C SER A 94 -3.04 0.95 1.83
N SER A 95 -4.04 0.09 1.98
CA SER A 95 -3.87 -1.37 2.12
C SER A 95 -3.92 -2.12 0.78
N THR A 96 -4.28 -1.40 -0.30
CA THR A 96 -4.44 -1.99 -1.63
C THR A 96 -3.08 -2.24 -2.29
N GLY A 97 -2.73 -3.51 -2.48
CA GLY A 97 -1.49 -3.91 -3.15
C GLY A 97 -1.63 -4.05 -4.66
N TYR A 98 -0.56 -3.70 -5.37
CA TYR A 98 -0.44 -3.83 -6.82
C TYR A 98 0.69 -4.80 -7.21
N ASN A 99 0.62 -5.37 -8.41
CA ASN A 99 1.68 -6.21 -8.96
C ASN A 99 2.05 -5.75 -10.37
N PHE A 100 3.15 -5.02 -10.50
CA PHE A 100 3.66 -4.51 -11.76
C PHE A 100 4.90 -5.25 -12.25
N THR A 101 5.23 -6.41 -11.67
CA THR A 101 6.45 -7.16 -12.01
C THR A 101 6.49 -7.60 -13.47
N ALA A 102 5.35 -7.90 -14.09
CA ALA A 102 5.25 -8.28 -15.50
C ALA A 102 5.63 -7.16 -16.48
N ILE A 103 5.59 -5.89 -16.02
CA ILE A 103 5.93 -4.70 -16.82
C ILE A 103 7.19 -3.99 -16.30
N GLY A 104 8.01 -4.71 -15.53
CA GLY A 104 9.27 -4.20 -15.00
C GLY A 104 9.15 -3.26 -13.81
N GLY A 105 8.01 -3.27 -13.13
CA GLY A 105 7.78 -2.55 -11.87
C GLY A 105 7.90 -3.44 -10.64
N GLY A 106 7.56 -2.86 -9.49
CA GLY A 106 7.53 -3.55 -8.20
C GLY A 106 6.11 -4.01 -7.80
N LYS A 107 5.93 -4.17 -6.48
CA LYS A 107 4.62 -4.43 -5.85
C LYS A 107 4.36 -3.33 -4.80
N PRO A 108 3.91 -2.14 -5.22
CA PRO A 108 3.65 -1.02 -4.33
C PRO A 108 2.24 -1.06 -3.76
N SER A 109 2.04 -0.25 -2.70
CA SER A 109 0.72 0.09 -2.14
C SER A 109 0.65 1.61 -2.01
N PRO A 110 0.02 2.34 -2.96
CA PRO A 110 -0.15 3.79 -2.85
C PRO A 110 -1.13 4.13 -1.72
N ASP A 111 -0.99 5.31 -1.12
CA ASP A 111 -1.89 5.76 -0.05
C ASP A 111 -3.35 5.87 -0.52
N VAL A 112 -3.58 6.35 -1.75
CA VAL A 112 -4.87 6.30 -2.43
C VAL A 112 -4.63 5.99 -3.90
N SER A 113 -5.49 5.19 -4.49
CA SER A 113 -5.47 4.87 -5.92
C SER A 113 -6.88 4.88 -6.50
N TRP A 114 -6.97 5.14 -7.80
CA TRP A 114 -8.21 5.02 -8.55
C TRP A 114 -7.93 4.42 -9.92
N ILE A 115 -8.81 3.50 -10.34
CA ILE A 115 -8.75 2.84 -11.65
C ILE A 115 -10.10 2.98 -12.34
N GLU A 116 -10.11 3.34 -13.60
CA GLU A 116 -11.29 3.36 -14.44
C GLU A 116 -11.92 1.96 -14.54
N LYS A 117 -13.24 1.87 -14.35
CA LYS A 117 -13.98 0.61 -14.23
C LYS A 117 -13.81 -0.33 -15.42
N SER A 118 -13.78 0.23 -16.63
CA SER A 118 -13.59 -0.53 -17.88
C SER A 118 -12.26 -1.28 -17.93
N ARG A 119 -11.21 -0.76 -17.29
CA ARG A 119 -9.88 -1.37 -17.24
C ARG A 119 -9.77 -2.54 -16.26
N LEU A 120 -10.79 -2.74 -15.44
CA LEU A 120 -10.88 -3.84 -14.48
C LEU A 120 -11.75 -5.00 -14.98
N GLU A 121 -12.31 -4.90 -16.18
CA GLU A 121 -13.13 -5.97 -16.76
C GLU A 121 -12.27 -7.24 -16.96
N GLY A 122 -12.75 -8.37 -16.43
CA GLY A 122 -12.04 -9.66 -16.49
C GLY A 122 -10.83 -9.78 -15.56
N VAL A 123 -10.53 -8.77 -14.73
CA VAL A 123 -9.43 -8.81 -13.78
C VAL A 123 -9.90 -9.37 -12.45
N SER A 124 -9.18 -10.38 -11.91
CA SER A 124 -9.41 -10.85 -10.54
C SER A 124 -8.92 -9.80 -9.55
N LEU A 125 -9.79 -9.40 -8.64
CA LEU A 125 -9.49 -8.44 -7.57
C LEU A 125 -9.24 -9.12 -6.21
N GLU A 126 -9.20 -10.46 -6.17
CA GLU A 126 -8.88 -11.25 -4.98
C GLU A 126 -7.36 -11.49 -4.83
N GLN A 127 -6.55 -10.68 -5.50
CA GLN A 127 -5.08 -10.73 -5.48
C GLN A 127 -4.51 -9.32 -5.69
N PHE A 128 -3.20 -9.16 -5.59
CA PHE A 128 -2.54 -7.90 -5.97
C PHE A 128 -2.94 -7.49 -7.39
N CYS A 129 -3.47 -6.27 -7.52
CA CYS A 129 -4.02 -5.79 -8.79
C CYS A 129 -2.91 -5.60 -9.84
N PRO A 130 -2.99 -6.26 -11.02
CA PRO A 130 -1.98 -6.09 -12.07
C PRO A 130 -2.19 -4.84 -12.94
N VAL A 131 -3.32 -4.15 -12.77
CA VAL A 131 -3.67 -2.97 -13.57
C VAL A 131 -3.06 -1.73 -12.95
N VAL A 132 -2.29 -0.98 -13.75
CA VAL A 132 -1.72 0.31 -13.32
C VAL A 132 -2.86 1.31 -13.08
N PRO A 133 -2.92 1.97 -11.91
CA PRO A 133 -3.93 2.98 -11.64
C PRO A 133 -3.89 4.16 -12.62
N ASP A 134 -5.03 4.78 -12.85
CA ASP A 134 -5.10 6.03 -13.59
C ASP A 134 -4.71 7.22 -12.72
N PHE A 135 -4.96 7.10 -11.41
CA PHE A 135 -4.66 8.14 -10.42
C PHE A 135 -4.09 7.51 -9.15
N VAL A 136 -3.06 8.14 -8.58
CA VAL A 136 -2.46 7.79 -7.29
C VAL A 136 -2.19 9.01 -6.44
N ILE A 137 -2.25 8.85 -5.12
CA ILE A 137 -1.77 9.81 -4.12
C ILE A 137 -0.76 9.10 -3.23
N GLU A 138 0.37 9.77 -2.98
CA GLU A 138 1.31 9.45 -1.90
C GLU A 138 1.31 10.62 -0.90
N LEU A 139 1.14 10.32 0.37
CA LEU A 139 1.10 11.29 1.46
C LEU A 139 2.38 11.18 2.29
N ARG A 140 3.21 12.20 2.23
CA ARG A 140 4.46 12.21 3.00
C ARG A 140 4.19 12.30 4.49
N SER A 141 4.63 11.29 5.25
CA SER A 141 4.67 11.34 6.71
C SER A 141 5.86 12.19 7.21
N THR A 142 5.89 12.48 8.50
CA THR A 142 6.99 13.26 9.11
C THR A 142 8.32 12.54 9.11
N THR A 143 8.32 11.23 9.02
CA THR A 143 9.51 10.37 9.02
C THR A 143 9.99 9.99 7.64
N ASP A 144 9.18 10.21 6.60
CA ASP A 144 9.52 9.80 5.24
C ASP A 144 10.57 10.70 4.61
N GLY A 145 11.55 10.08 3.98
CA GLY A 145 12.47 10.75 3.09
C GLY A 145 11.74 11.24 1.83
N LEU A 146 11.99 12.48 1.42
CA LEU A 146 11.36 13.03 0.21
C LEU A 146 11.82 12.27 -1.06
N LYS A 147 13.11 12.01 -1.18
CA LYS A 147 13.69 11.38 -2.38
C LYS A 147 13.10 10.00 -2.70
N PRO A 148 12.95 9.06 -1.74
CA PRO A 148 12.29 7.78 -1.99
C PRO A 148 10.85 7.93 -2.52
N LEU A 149 10.06 8.86 -1.98
CA LEU A 149 8.71 9.12 -2.46
C LEU A 149 8.69 9.69 -3.87
N GLN A 150 9.58 10.65 -4.16
CA GLN A 150 9.74 11.17 -5.53
C GLN A 150 10.16 10.08 -6.52
N ASP A 151 11.03 9.15 -6.13
CA ASP A 151 11.42 8.03 -6.97
C ASP A 151 10.25 7.08 -7.20
N LYS A 152 9.43 6.81 -6.17
CA LYS A 152 8.18 6.04 -6.28
C LYS A 152 7.19 6.70 -7.23
N MET A 153 7.02 8.02 -7.15
CA MET A 153 6.14 8.78 -8.06
C MET A 153 6.63 8.76 -9.52
N ARG A 154 7.94 8.88 -9.75
CA ARG A 154 8.52 8.72 -11.11
C ARG A 154 8.30 7.32 -11.65
N GLU A 155 8.39 6.31 -10.78
CA GLU A 155 8.09 4.93 -11.16
C GLU A 155 6.62 4.77 -11.58
N TYR A 156 5.66 5.31 -10.82
CA TYR A 156 4.27 5.33 -11.22
C TYR A 156 4.06 6.00 -12.58
N GLN A 157 4.70 7.14 -12.81
CA GLN A 157 4.64 7.86 -14.08
C GLN A 157 5.22 7.01 -15.23
N ARG A 158 6.37 6.37 -15.02
CA ARG A 158 7.01 5.46 -15.99
C ARG A 158 6.12 4.27 -16.35
N LEU A 159 5.38 3.74 -15.39
CA LEU A 159 4.45 2.62 -15.56
C LEU A 159 3.14 3.01 -16.24
N GLY A 160 2.86 4.32 -16.40
CA GLY A 160 1.70 4.80 -17.11
C GLY A 160 0.57 5.34 -16.23
N VAL A 161 0.82 5.62 -14.93
CA VAL A 161 -0.13 6.39 -14.11
C VAL A 161 -0.35 7.76 -14.78
N ARG A 162 -1.62 8.11 -15.02
CA ARG A 162 -2.00 9.33 -15.76
C ARG A 162 -1.83 10.59 -14.92
N LEU A 163 -2.15 10.48 -13.63
CA LEU A 163 -2.02 11.56 -12.65
C LEU A 163 -1.57 11.00 -11.31
N GLY A 164 -0.48 11.53 -10.78
CA GLY A 164 0.00 11.27 -9.43
C GLY A 164 0.15 12.55 -8.64
N LEU A 165 -0.19 12.49 -7.35
CA LEU A 165 0.01 13.58 -6.40
C LEU A 165 0.91 13.11 -5.26
N LEU A 166 2.02 13.82 -5.04
CA LEU A 166 2.81 13.68 -3.81
C LEU A 166 2.50 14.87 -2.92
N ILE A 167 1.85 14.60 -1.79
CA ILE A 167 1.38 15.64 -0.86
C ILE A 167 2.33 15.70 0.35
N ASP A 168 2.89 16.86 0.62
CA ASP A 168 3.68 17.15 1.84
C ASP A 168 2.92 18.12 2.75
N PRO A 169 2.19 17.62 3.75
CA PRO A 169 1.41 18.47 4.64
C PRO A 169 2.28 19.35 5.54
N LYS A 170 3.50 18.90 5.88
CA LYS A 170 4.41 19.65 6.76
C LYS A 170 4.89 20.93 6.09
N HIS A 171 5.22 20.85 4.81
CA HIS A 171 5.74 21.99 4.04
C HIS A 171 4.67 22.66 3.18
N LYS A 172 3.42 22.14 3.20
CA LYS A 172 2.24 22.70 2.53
C LYS A 172 2.40 22.82 1.02
N TRP A 173 2.91 21.78 0.36
CA TRP A 173 3.02 21.74 -1.08
C TRP A 173 2.56 20.37 -1.63
N VAL A 174 2.30 20.36 -2.94
CA VAL A 174 1.94 19.17 -3.71
C VAL A 174 2.78 19.13 -4.97
N GLU A 175 3.49 18.01 -5.21
CA GLU A 175 4.08 17.73 -6.51
C GLU A 175 3.07 16.98 -7.37
N ILE A 176 2.95 17.39 -8.63
CA ILE A 176 2.02 16.81 -9.59
C ILE A 176 2.82 16.09 -10.67
N TYR A 177 2.55 14.81 -10.84
CA TYR A 177 3.16 13.95 -11.84
C TYR A 177 2.12 13.60 -12.90
N ARG A 178 2.37 13.96 -14.17
CA ARG A 178 1.45 13.69 -15.29
C ARG A 178 2.15 12.88 -16.36
N SER A 179 1.42 11.94 -16.96
CA SER A 179 1.91 11.21 -18.12
C SER A 179 2.26 12.18 -19.25
N GLY A 180 3.46 12.04 -19.86
CA GLY A 180 3.90 12.85 -20.98
C GLY A 180 4.51 14.22 -20.62
N GLN A 181 4.80 14.49 -19.36
CA GLN A 181 5.50 15.70 -18.90
C GLN A 181 6.81 15.36 -18.20
#